data_d75379150014f3ba71a70ea3b137b1e5
#
_entry.id   d75379150014f3ba71a70ea3b137b1e5
#
_cell.length_a   1.000
_cell.length_b   1.000
_cell.length_c   1.000
_cell.angle_alpha   90.00
_cell.angle_beta   90.00
_cell.angle_gamma   90.00
#
_symmetry.space_group_name_H-M   'P 1'
#
loop_
_entity.id
_entity.type
_entity.pdbx_description
1 polymer ?
#
loop_
_entity_poly.entity_id
_entity_poly.type
_entity_poly.pdbx_seq_one_letter_code
_entity_poly.pdbx_strand_id
1 'polypeptide(L)'
;MATKLHKFTKRQELIALFANAIANPIRVSILELLASKSCCYHGDLSDELPIANSTLSQHLKVLKEAGLIKGEITPPKTKYCINAENWGLAKGLLMGFFDQSIRTSDC
;
A
#
# COMPACT_ATOMS: atom_id res chain seq x y z
N MET A 1 11.42 24.18 10.12
CA MET A 1 12.01 23.69 10.65
C MET A 1 13.32 23.17 10.56
N ALA A 2 13.86 22.88 11.43
CA ALA A 2 15.25 22.65 11.54
C ALA A 2 15.75 21.35 10.99
N THR A 3 14.90 20.53 10.52
CA THR A 3 15.30 19.23 10.03
C THR A 3 15.95 19.25 8.66
N LYS A 4 16.10 20.40 8.09
CA LYS A 4 16.63 20.49 6.76
C LYS A 4 18.00 19.87 6.57
N LEU A 5 18.75 19.69 7.64
CA LEU A 5 20.07 19.12 7.55
C LEU A 5 20.08 17.60 7.54
N HIS A 6 18.95 16.98 7.86
CA HIS A 6 18.86 15.53 7.89
C HIS A 6 18.29 15.02 6.58
N LYS A 7 19.09 14.21 5.91
CA LYS A 7 18.63 13.59 4.67
C LYS A 7 18.40 12.11 4.90
N PHE A 8 17.27 11.64 4.43
CA PHE A 8 16.95 10.23 4.53
C PHE A 8 17.46 9.49 3.29
N THR A 9 17.77 8.21 3.47
CA THR A 9 18.14 7.38 2.33
C THR A 9 16.89 7.07 1.50
N LYS A 10 17.12 6.72 0.24
CA LYS A 10 16.01 6.31 -0.62
C LYS A 10 15.30 5.10 -0.03
N ARG A 11 16.04 4.19 0.56
CA ARG A 11 15.47 3.01 1.22
C ARG A 11 14.54 3.42 2.35
N GLN A 12 14.96 4.36 3.19
CA GLN A 12 14.12 4.84 4.28
C GLN A 12 12.86 5.50 3.79
N GLU A 13 12.97 6.29 2.73
CA GLU A 13 11.81 6.97 2.15
C GLU A 13 10.81 5.97 1.57
N LEU A 14 11.30 4.94 0.89
CA LEU A 14 10.42 3.94 0.31
C LEU A 14 9.74 3.07 1.38
N ILE A 15 10.48 2.68 2.42
CA ILE A 15 9.91 1.95 3.52
C ILE A 15 8.75 2.75 4.14
N ALA A 16 8.99 4.03 4.38
CA ALA A 16 7.97 4.88 4.98
C ALA A 16 6.77 5.04 4.05
N LEU A 17 7.00 5.19 2.75
CA LEU A 17 5.93 5.31 1.78
C LEU A 17 5.01 4.09 1.80
N PHE A 18 5.61 2.90 1.70
CA PHE A 18 4.82 1.67 1.68
C PHE A 18 4.17 1.38 3.02
N ALA A 19 4.89 1.62 4.11
CA ALA A 19 4.32 1.43 5.44
C ALA A 19 3.13 2.35 5.68
N ASN A 20 3.23 3.60 5.25
CA ASN A 20 2.12 4.53 5.37
C ASN A 20 0.92 4.10 4.55
N ALA A 21 1.16 3.54 3.36
CA ALA A 21 0.08 3.09 2.51
C ALA A 21 -0.71 1.95 3.15
N ILE A 22 -0.05 1.07 3.90
CA ILE A 22 -0.72 -0.05 4.54
C ILE A 22 -1.13 0.24 5.99
N ALA A 23 -0.95 1.46 6.45
CA ALA A 23 -1.21 1.81 7.86
C ALA A 23 -2.69 2.14 8.10
N ASN A 24 -3.58 1.30 7.59
CA ASN A 24 -5.01 1.49 7.76
C ASN A 24 -5.72 0.17 7.47
N PRO A 25 -6.61 -0.30 8.37
CA PRO A 25 -7.26 -1.61 8.18
C PRO A 25 -8.05 -1.71 6.88
N ILE A 26 -8.67 -0.62 6.44
CA ILE A 26 -9.43 -0.64 5.20
C ILE A 26 -8.48 -0.89 4.03
N ARG A 27 -7.34 -0.21 4.01
CA ARG A 27 -6.37 -0.39 2.94
C ARG A 27 -5.78 -1.80 2.94
N VAL A 28 -5.54 -2.35 4.13
CA VAL A 28 -5.09 -3.74 4.23
C VAL A 28 -6.14 -4.68 3.62
N SER A 29 -7.42 -4.46 3.95
CA SER A 29 -8.51 -5.27 3.41
C SER A 29 -8.58 -5.20 1.89
N ILE A 30 -8.43 -4.00 1.34
CA ILE A 30 -8.46 -3.81 -0.11
C ILE A 30 -7.31 -4.59 -0.75
N LEU A 31 -6.12 -4.48 -0.21
CA LEU A 31 -4.95 -5.16 -0.76
C LEU A 31 -5.09 -6.67 -0.67
N GLU A 32 -5.61 -7.19 0.43
CA GLU A 32 -5.82 -8.62 0.57
C GLU A 32 -6.84 -9.14 -0.45
N LEU A 33 -7.90 -8.38 -0.66
CA LEU A 33 -8.90 -8.76 -1.65
C LEU A 33 -8.27 -8.80 -3.05
N LEU A 34 -7.57 -7.74 -3.42
CA LEU A 34 -6.95 -7.67 -4.75
C LEU A 34 -5.87 -8.73 -4.92
N ALA A 35 -5.09 -9.00 -3.88
CA ALA A 35 -4.03 -10.01 -3.95
C ALA A 35 -4.60 -11.42 -4.08
N SER A 36 -5.83 -11.64 -3.65
CA SER A 36 -6.45 -12.95 -3.73
C SER A 36 -6.99 -13.26 -5.13
N LYS A 37 -7.04 -12.26 -6.01
CA LYS A 37 -7.57 -12.45 -7.35
C LYS A 37 -6.45 -12.86 -8.31
N SER A 38 -6.74 -13.81 -9.18
CA SER A 38 -5.77 -14.26 -10.17
C SER A 38 -5.63 -13.26 -11.32
N CYS A 39 -6.54 -12.31 -11.42
CA CYS A 39 -6.50 -11.24 -12.41
C CYS A 39 -7.00 -9.98 -11.76
N CYS A 40 -6.94 -8.88 -12.49
CA CYS A 40 -7.39 -7.60 -11.95
C CYS A 40 -8.87 -7.64 -11.57
N TYR A 41 -9.21 -6.89 -10.55
CA TYR A 41 -10.60 -6.80 -10.11
C TYR A 41 -11.35 -5.78 -10.97
N HIS A 42 -12.47 -6.18 -11.48
CA HIS A 42 -13.38 -5.31 -12.23
C HIS A 42 -14.66 -5.16 -11.43
N GLY A 43 -15.18 -3.97 -11.37
CA GLY A 43 -16.44 -3.71 -10.70
C GLY A 43 -16.28 -2.86 -9.47
N ASP A 44 -17.27 -2.94 -8.59
CA ASP A 44 -17.35 -2.07 -7.42
C ASP A 44 -16.90 -2.82 -6.18
N LEU A 45 -15.81 -2.35 -5.59
CA LEU A 45 -15.28 -2.96 -4.37
C LEU A 45 -16.25 -2.87 -3.21
N SER A 46 -17.18 -1.91 -3.22
CA SER A 46 -18.18 -1.81 -2.16
C SER A 46 -19.13 -2.99 -2.14
N ASP A 47 -19.20 -3.76 -3.23
CA ASP A 47 -20.00 -4.97 -3.26
C ASP A 47 -19.39 -6.08 -2.40
N GLU A 48 -18.08 -6.05 -2.21
CA GLU A 48 -17.39 -7.07 -1.43
C GLU A 48 -16.88 -6.58 -0.09
N LEU A 49 -16.81 -5.27 0.08
CA LEU A 49 -16.35 -4.67 1.33
C LEU A 49 -17.46 -3.77 1.88
N PRO A 50 -17.80 -3.90 3.16
CA PRO A 50 -18.89 -3.11 3.73
C PRO A 50 -18.47 -1.67 4.02
N ILE A 51 -18.07 -0.96 2.99
CA ILE A 51 -17.48 0.37 3.09
C ILE A 51 -18.09 1.24 2.00
N ALA A 52 -18.44 2.47 2.33
CA ALA A 52 -19.03 3.41 1.40
C ALA A 52 -18.06 3.76 0.27
N ASN A 53 -18.60 3.97 -0.94
CA ASN A 53 -17.81 4.28 -2.11
C ASN A 53 -16.89 5.49 -1.95
N SER A 54 -17.36 6.53 -1.27
CA SER A 54 -16.55 7.73 -1.08
C SER A 54 -15.31 7.42 -0.23
N THR A 55 -15.47 6.57 0.79
CA THR A 55 -14.36 6.16 1.64
C THR A 55 -13.40 5.27 0.86
N LEU A 56 -13.94 4.33 0.09
CA LEU A 56 -13.11 3.45 -0.74
C LEU A 56 -12.28 4.26 -1.73
N SER A 57 -12.88 5.25 -2.37
CA SER A 57 -12.18 6.05 -3.37
C SER A 57 -10.97 6.76 -2.79
N GLN A 58 -11.09 7.27 -1.56
CA GLN A 58 -9.98 7.92 -0.89
C GLN A 58 -8.84 6.96 -0.61
N HIS A 59 -9.17 5.76 -0.14
CA HIS A 59 -8.16 4.76 0.18
C HIS A 59 -7.51 4.19 -1.07
N LEU A 60 -8.29 4.01 -2.15
CA LEU A 60 -7.73 3.56 -3.42
C LEU A 60 -6.75 4.59 -3.98
N LYS A 61 -7.05 5.86 -3.80
CA LYS A 61 -6.15 6.92 -4.23
C LYS A 61 -4.81 6.86 -3.50
N VAL A 62 -4.84 6.65 -2.19
CA VAL A 62 -3.62 6.52 -1.40
C VAL A 62 -2.78 5.34 -1.89
N LEU A 63 -3.42 4.20 -2.10
CA LEU A 63 -2.73 3.00 -2.56
C LEU A 63 -2.15 3.16 -3.95
N LYS A 64 -2.87 3.83 -4.83
CA LYS A 64 -2.41 4.07 -6.18
C LYS A 64 -1.24 5.04 -6.21
N GLU A 65 -1.32 6.12 -5.41
CA GLU A 65 -0.23 7.10 -5.33
C GLU A 65 1.03 6.48 -4.74
N ALA A 66 0.90 5.53 -3.84
CA ALA A 66 2.04 4.81 -3.30
C ALA A 66 2.58 3.77 -4.27
N GLY A 67 1.86 3.48 -5.34
CA GLY A 67 2.29 2.53 -6.35
C GLY A 67 2.00 1.08 -6.05
N LEU A 68 1.24 0.77 -4.99
CA LEU A 68 0.91 -0.62 -4.66
C LEU A 68 -0.17 -1.21 -5.53
N ILE A 69 -1.04 -0.36 -6.05
CA ILE A 69 -2.06 -0.78 -7.01
C ILE A 69 -1.97 0.10 -8.26
N LYS A 70 -2.52 -0.40 -9.33
CA LYS A 70 -2.66 0.34 -10.57
C LYS A 70 -4.07 0.09 -11.09
N GLY A 71 -4.54 0.97 -11.97
CA GLY A 71 -5.85 0.80 -12.56
C GLY A 71 -6.51 2.12 -12.90
N GLU A 72 -7.71 2.00 -13.42
CA GLU A 72 -8.50 3.14 -13.82
C GLU A 72 -9.64 3.33 -12.84
N ILE A 73 -9.81 4.57 -12.38
CA ILE A 73 -10.89 4.92 -11.47
C ILE A 73 -11.84 5.87 -12.19
N THR A 74 -12.15 5.54 -13.43
CA THR A 74 -13.04 6.36 -14.24
C THR A 74 -14.34 5.62 -14.44
N PRO A 75 -15.40 5.97 -13.73
CA PRO A 75 -16.68 5.31 -13.93
C PRO A 75 -17.15 5.50 -15.37
N PRO A 76 -17.87 4.50 -15.92
CA PRO A 76 -18.26 3.26 -15.28
C PRO A 76 -17.21 2.16 -15.34
N LYS A 77 -16.07 2.43 -15.93
CA LYS A 77 -15.01 1.42 -16.06
C LYS A 77 -14.05 1.56 -14.90
N THR A 78 -14.09 0.59 -14.01
CA THR A 78 -13.14 0.51 -12.90
C THR A 78 -12.38 -0.80 -13.01
N LYS A 79 -11.07 -0.72 -12.84
CA LYS A 79 -10.22 -1.88 -12.93
C LYS A 79 -9.05 -1.67 -11.99
N TYR A 80 -8.90 -2.54 -11.02
CA TYR A 80 -7.85 -2.45 -10.02
C TYR A 80 -7.00 -3.70 -10.04
N CYS A 81 -5.69 -3.50 -10.04
CA CYS A 81 -4.73 -4.61 -10.02
C CYS A 81 -3.67 -4.31 -8.99
N ILE A 82 -3.14 -5.36 -8.37
CA ILE A 82 -1.90 -5.20 -7.61
C ILE A 82 -0.79 -4.84 -8.60
N ASN A 83 0.03 -3.87 -8.24
CA ASN A 83 1.25 -3.62 -8.99
C ASN A 83 2.28 -4.63 -8.50
N ALA A 84 2.44 -5.71 -9.25
CA ALA A 84 3.25 -6.84 -8.80
C ALA A 84 4.71 -6.45 -8.58
N GLU A 85 5.25 -5.57 -9.41
CA GLU A 85 6.62 -5.12 -9.28
C GLU A 85 6.83 -4.35 -7.97
N ASN A 86 5.96 -3.39 -7.70
CA ASN A 86 6.06 -2.60 -6.48
C ASN A 86 5.67 -3.40 -5.25
N TRP A 87 4.78 -4.36 -5.40
CA TRP A 87 4.45 -5.27 -4.31
C TRP A 87 5.70 -6.04 -3.87
N GLY A 88 6.44 -6.58 -4.86
CA GLY A 88 7.70 -7.27 -4.58
C GLY A 88 8.73 -6.36 -3.93
N LEU A 89 8.82 -5.13 -4.41
CA LEU A 89 9.74 -4.14 -3.84
C LEU A 89 9.37 -3.84 -2.39
N ALA A 90 8.11 -3.57 -2.13
CA ALA A 90 7.62 -3.27 -0.78
C ALA A 90 7.87 -4.44 0.15
N LYS A 91 7.57 -5.66 -0.32
CA LYS A 91 7.81 -6.87 0.45
C LYS A 91 9.28 -7.00 0.85
N GLY A 92 10.18 -6.84 -0.14
CA GLY A 92 11.61 -6.95 0.15
C GLY A 92 12.09 -5.89 1.12
N LEU A 93 11.63 -4.67 0.96
CA LEU A 93 12.06 -3.58 1.84
C LEU A 93 11.54 -3.76 3.26
N LEU A 94 10.26 -4.09 3.40
CA LEU A 94 9.67 -4.24 4.72
C LEU A 94 10.18 -5.49 5.44
N MET A 95 10.30 -6.60 4.73
CA MET A 95 10.86 -7.81 5.33
C MET A 95 12.30 -7.62 5.72
N GLY A 96 13.09 -6.98 4.86
CA GLY A 96 14.48 -6.69 5.18
C GLY A 96 14.63 -5.77 6.37
N PHE A 97 13.72 -4.80 6.47
CA PHE A 97 13.71 -3.89 7.61
C PHE A 97 13.45 -4.66 8.91
N PHE A 98 12.44 -5.53 8.92
CA PHE A 98 12.10 -6.28 10.11
C PHE A 98 13.04 -7.46 10.39
N ASP A 99 13.82 -7.86 9.40
CA ASP A 99 14.75 -8.97 9.56
C ASP A 99 16.07 -8.58 10.20
N GLN A 100 16.29 -7.27 10.43
CA GLN A 100 17.52 -6.84 11.05
C GLN A 100 17.58 -7.27 12.51
N SER A 101 18.78 -7.58 12.96
CA SER A 101 18.97 -8.03 14.33
C SER A 101 18.68 -6.90 15.32
N ILE A 102 17.96 -7.25 16.37
CA ILE A 102 17.64 -6.30 17.42
C ILE A 102 18.53 -6.61 18.61
N ARG A 103 19.11 -5.57 19.20
CA ARG A 103 19.85 -5.72 20.42
C ARG A 103 18.87 -5.70 21.57
N THR A 104 18.76 -6.84 22.25
CA THR A 104 17.74 -7.01 23.28
C THR A 104 18.31 -7.03 24.70
N SER A 105 19.53 -6.54 24.85
CA SER A 105 20.08 -6.51 26.21
C SER A 105 19.42 -5.40 27.00
N ASP A 106 19.69 -5.40 28.29
CA ASP A 106 19.05 -4.58 29.23
C ASP A 106 19.04 -3.12 28.90
N CYS A 107 18.08 -2.61 28.29
CA CYS A 107 17.93 -1.18 28.11
C CYS A 107 17.10 -0.58 29.20
#